data_23208526cbcc457d99accca3f4b2ab7c
#
_entry.id   23208526cbcc457d99accca3f4b2ab7c
#
_cell.length_a   1.000
_cell.length_b   1.000
_cell.length_c   1.000
_cell.angle_alpha   90.00
_cell.angle_beta   90.00
_cell.angle_gamma   90.00
#
_symmetry.space_group_name_H-M   'P 1'
#
loop_
_entity.id
_entity.type
_entity.pdbx_description
1 polymer ?
#
loop_
_entity_poly.entity_id
_entity_poly.type
_entity_poly.pdbx_seq_one_letter_code
_entity_poly.pdbx_strand_id
1 'polypeptide(L)'
;MAEKNLIGELDMYREAGIKPNFSDIAKRYGKDRHTVAAYWRAEGGRPRDGRADRAGSFDAHIEEVAAKAQLPGVTKKGIHEWLLHRYPGENLAGYNAFTQFMRKNGIAVGASVGPEPHPRFETPPGLQLQFDWKESVRMANRDGELFEFNVFAATLGHSRRHIFIRSGTRTTDDLVRCMYATIARLGGVPREWVTDNMSALVTVKGGRRLKVQRAYEFAKAAGFELKLCRPRSPQTKGKVESSNRFLSRLAAYQGDFDGWDDIDEIIARIEDASNSEPNETTGLPPSALFMEEKDALLPVGNLRALEEAMGDVVRVARVPATMLVSAHGEPMSVPRRCIGRPWLLYTSPSPR
;
A
#
# COMPACT_ATOMS: atom_id res chain seq x y z
N MET A 1 -23.97 -20.20 -36.11
CA MET A 1 -24.46 -20.78 -37.40
C MET A 1 -23.40 -20.71 -38.50
N ALA A 2 -22.82 -19.57 -38.82
CA ALA A 2 -21.84 -19.43 -39.93
C ALA A 2 -20.58 -20.32 -39.85
N GLU A 3 -20.07 -20.61 -38.66
CA GLU A 3 -18.88 -21.48 -38.49
C GLU A 3 -19.18 -22.97 -38.71
N LYS A 4 -20.36 -23.45 -38.29
CA LYS A 4 -20.78 -24.83 -38.53
C LYS A 4 -20.97 -25.10 -40.03
N ASN A 5 -21.47 -24.10 -40.77
CA ASN A 5 -21.63 -24.21 -42.23
C ASN A 5 -20.28 -24.21 -42.98
N LEU A 6 -19.28 -23.42 -42.49
CA LEU A 6 -17.93 -23.45 -43.06
C LEU A 6 -17.24 -24.79 -42.88
N ILE A 7 -17.32 -25.38 -41.69
CA ILE A 7 -16.72 -26.71 -41.40
C ILE A 7 -17.40 -27.75 -42.29
N GLY A 8 -18.73 -27.78 -42.36
CA GLY A 8 -19.46 -28.72 -43.18
C GLY A 8 -19.11 -28.64 -44.65
N GLU A 9 -18.96 -27.41 -45.20
CA GLU A 9 -18.53 -27.25 -46.59
C GLU A 9 -17.10 -27.75 -46.84
N LEU A 10 -16.19 -27.48 -45.92
CA LEU A 10 -14.80 -27.99 -46.02
C LEU A 10 -14.75 -29.51 -45.93
N ASP A 11 -15.61 -30.13 -45.12
CA ASP A 11 -15.71 -31.59 -45.02
C ASP A 11 -16.22 -32.23 -46.32
N MET A 12 -17.21 -31.61 -47.00
CA MET A 12 -17.65 -32.07 -48.33
C MET A 12 -16.51 -32.07 -49.36
N TYR A 13 -15.63 -31.06 -49.37
CA TYR A 13 -14.46 -31.03 -50.24
C TYR A 13 -13.43 -32.13 -49.87
N ARG A 14 -13.31 -32.48 -48.59
CA ARG A 14 -12.44 -33.58 -48.14
C ARG A 14 -12.96 -34.93 -48.59
N GLU A 15 -14.26 -35.16 -48.39
CA GLU A 15 -14.91 -36.39 -48.79
C GLU A 15 -14.82 -36.60 -50.32
N ALA A 16 -14.90 -35.51 -51.09
CA ALA A 16 -14.73 -35.54 -52.54
C ALA A 16 -13.27 -35.66 -53.00
N GLY A 17 -12.28 -35.61 -52.08
CA GLY A 17 -10.85 -35.63 -52.40
C GLY A 17 -10.36 -34.39 -53.18
N ILE A 18 -11.11 -33.28 -53.12
CA ILE A 18 -10.83 -32.06 -53.87
C ILE A 18 -10.31 -30.96 -52.94
N LYS A 19 -9.16 -30.35 -53.26
CA LYS A 19 -8.66 -29.20 -52.54
C LYS A 19 -9.42 -27.94 -52.89
N PRO A 20 -10.11 -27.28 -51.94
CA PRO A 20 -10.94 -26.12 -52.24
C PRO A 20 -10.11 -24.86 -52.52
N ASN A 21 -10.72 -23.93 -53.28
CA ASN A 21 -10.17 -22.58 -53.39
C ASN A 21 -10.49 -21.76 -52.12
N PHE A 22 -9.52 -21.64 -51.22
CA PHE A 22 -9.69 -20.93 -49.93
C PHE A 22 -10.09 -19.47 -50.09
N SER A 23 -9.70 -18.81 -51.19
CA SER A 23 -10.07 -17.41 -51.45
C SER A 23 -11.54 -17.23 -51.75
N ASP A 24 -12.13 -18.17 -52.49
CA ASP A 24 -13.55 -18.11 -52.84
C ASP A 24 -14.43 -18.45 -51.63
N ILE A 25 -14.02 -19.45 -50.85
CA ILE A 25 -14.71 -19.78 -49.60
C ILE A 25 -14.62 -18.61 -48.62
N ALA A 26 -13.45 -17.98 -48.48
CA ALA A 26 -13.23 -16.84 -47.60
C ALA A 26 -14.18 -15.68 -47.95
N LYS A 27 -14.35 -15.35 -49.22
CA LYS A 27 -15.31 -14.33 -49.69
C LYS A 27 -16.74 -14.69 -49.31
N ARG A 28 -17.16 -15.93 -49.50
CA ARG A 28 -18.55 -16.37 -49.21
C ARG A 28 -18.89 -16.31 -47.72
N TYR A 29 -17.90 -16.60 -46.84
CA TYR A 29 -18.10 -16.62 -45.40
C TYR A 29 -17.62 -15.34 -44.69
N GLY A 30 -17.17 -14.31 -45.42
CA GLY A 30 -16.68 -13.06 -44.83
C GLY A 30 -15.48 -13.28 -43.93
N LYS A 31 -14.58 -14.23 -44.23
CA LYS A 31 -13.41 -14.58 -43.47
C LYS A 31 -12.12 -14.34 -44.25
N ASP A 32 -10.99 -14.29 -43.56
CA ASP A 32 -9.68 -14.26 -44.22
C ASP A 32 -9.31 -15.65 -44.78
N ARG A 33 -8.61 -15.66 -45.92
CA ARG A 33 -8.12 -16.86 -46.57
C ARG A 33 -7.26 -17.77 -45.68
N HIS A 34 -6.43 -17.17 -44.84
CA HIS A 34 -5.58 -17.92 -43.90
C HIS A 34 -6.39 -18.57 -42.79
N THR A 35 -7.50 -17.94 -42.39
CA THR A 35 -8.48 -18.54 -41.47
C THR A 35 -9.12 -19.76 -42.06
N VAL A 36 -9.62 -19.69 -43.30
CA VAL A 36 -10.22 -20.86 -44.01
C VAL A 36 -9.21 -22.00 -44.20
N ALA A 37 -7.96 -21.67 -44.56
CA ALA A 37 -6.90 -22.65 -44.70
C ALA A 37 -6.52 -23.30 -43.33
N ALA A 38 -6.66 -22.58 -42.22
CA ALA A 38 -6.47 -23.14 -40.89
C ALA A 38 -7.60 -24.12 -40.52
N TYR A 39 -8.85 -23.82 -40.83
CA TYR A 39 -9.99 -24.75 -40.68
C TYR A 39 -9.84 -26.00 -41.55
N TRP A 40 -9.32 -25.85 -42.76
CA TRP A 40 -9.00 -27.00 -43.61
C TRP A 40 -7.97 -27.93 -43.02
N ARG A 41 -6.88 -27.39 -42.44
CA ARG A 41 -5.82 -28.17 -41.77
C ARG A 41 -6.25 -28.82 -40.45
N ALA A 42 -7.29 -28.27 -39.82
CA ALA A 42 -7.81 -28.78 -38.55
C ALA A 42 -8.74 -29.99 -38.66
N GLU A 43 -8.85 -30.60 -39.87
CA GLU A 43 -9.53 -31.86 -40.15
C GLU A 43 -10.89 -32.04 -39.46
N GLY A 44 -11.84 -31.12 -39.74
CA GLY A 44 -13.21 -31.19 -39.19
C GLY A 44 -13.42 -30.54 -37.83
N GLY A 45 -12.38 -29.94 -37.24
CA GLY A 45 -12.45 -29.20 -36.00
C GLY A 45 -12.19 -27.70 -36.15
N ARG A 46 -12.26 -26.96 -35.01
CA ARG A 46 -11.76 -25.60 -34.95
C ARG A 46 -10.22 -25.64 -34.93
N PRO A 47 -9.53 -24.73 -35.67
CA PRO A 47 -8.09 -24.58 -35.51
C PRO A 47 -7.76 -24.33 -34.04
N ARG A 48 -6.80 -25.06 -33.51
CA ARG A 48 -6.28 -24.76 -32.16
C ARG A 48 -5.72 -23.36 -32.16
N ASP A 49 -6.17 -22.53 -31.24
CA ASP A 49 -5.58 -21.23 -30.99
C ASP A 49 -4.23 -21.44 -30.28
N GLY A 50 -3.14 -21.42 -31.06
CA GLY A 50 -1.78 -21.59 -30.52
C GLY A 50 -1.34 -20.49 -29.54
N ARG A 51 -2.22 -19.53 -29.26
CA ARG A 51 -2.03 -18.58 -28.16
C ARG A 51 -2.22 -19.23 -26.78
N ALA A 52 -3.03 -20.30 -26.72
CA ALA A 52 -3.25 -21.04 -25.47
C ALA A 52 -2.01 -21.83 -25.00
N ASP A 53 -1.12 -22.20 -25.94
CA ASP A 53 0.07 -23.01 -25.69
C ASP A 53 1.33 -22.17 -25.40
N ARG A 54 1.25 -20.85 -25.46
CA ARG A 54 2.36 -19.96 -25.06
C ARG A 54 2.40 -19.86 -23.56
N ALA A 55 3.57 -20.18 -22.96
CA ALA A 55 3.82 -19.93 -21.57
C ALA A 55 3.54 -18.47 -21.22
N GLY A 56 2.68 -18.23 -20.25
CA GLY A 56 2.41 -16.89 -19.74
C GLY A 56 3.62 -16.33 -18.99
N SER A 57 3.77 -15.03 -18.96
CA SER A 57 4.89 -14.35 -18.27
C SER A 57 4.96 -14.66 -16.76
N PHE A 58 3.91 -15.22 -16.18
CA PHE A 58 3.85 -15.58 -14.75
C PHE A 58 3.91 -17.09 -14.50
N ASP A 59 3.93 -17.94 -15.53
CA ASP A 59 3.81 -19.39 -15.37
C ASP A 59 5.01 -19.99 -14.62
N ALA A 60 6.20 -19.39 -14.78
CA ALA A 60 7.40 -19.80 -14.03
C ALA A 60 7.29 -19.53 -12.52
N HIS A 61 6.42 -18.64 -12.09
CA HIS A 61 6.27 -18.19 -10.71
C HIS A 61 4.99 -18.71 -10.03
N ILE A 62 4.31 -19.70 -10.61
CA ILE A 62 3.00 -20.18 -10.13
C ILE A 62 3.03 -20.63 -8.68
N GLU A 63 4.09 -21.35 -8.28
CA GLU A 63 4.23 -21.89 -6.93
C GLU A 63 4.45 -20.76 -5.91
N GLU A 64 5.29 -19.78 -6.24
CA GLU A 64 5.54 -18.62 -5.38
C GLU A 64 4.28 -17.75 -5.23
N VAL A 65 3.57 -17.50 -6.33
CA VAL A 65 2.30 -16.76 -6.31
C VAL A 65 1.26 -17.50 -5.47
N ALA A 66 1.16 -18.81 -5.60
CA ALA A 66 0.25 -19.62 -4.81
C ALA A 66 0.60 -19.60 -3.33
N ALA A 67 1.89 -19.70 -2.97
CA ALA A 67 2.36 -19.58 -1.59
C ALA A 67 2.06 -18.19 -0.99
N LYS A 68 2.35 -17.12 -1.72
CA LYS A 68 2.05 -15.75 -1.28
C LYS A 68 0.54 -15.50 -1.12
N ALA A 69 -0.29 -16.11 -1.96
CA ALA A 69 -1.74 -15.97 -1.88
C ALA A 69 -2.36 -16.55 -0.60
N GLN A 70 -1.65 -17.45 0.09
CA GLN A 70 -2.07 -18.03 1.38
C GLN A 70 -1.74 -17.13 2.58
N LEU A 71 -0.91 -16.09 2.40
CA LEU A 71 -0.54 -15.22 3.51
C LEU A 71 -1.73 -14.39 3.99
N PRO A 72 -1.92 -14.26 5.32
CA PRO A 72 -3.00 -13.45 5.87
C PRO A 72 -2.93 -11.98 5.42
N GLY A 73 -4.04 -11.45 4.94
CA GLY A 73 -4.15 -10.03 4.56
C GLY A 73 -3.45 -9.65 3.25
N VAL A 74 -2.87 -10.60 2.51
CA VAL A 74 -2.25 -10.32 1.21
C VAL A 74 -3.31 -9.92 0.18
N THR A 75 -2.92 -9.05 -0.75
CA THR A 75 -3.77 -8.64 -1.87
C THR A 75 -3.16 -9.05 -3.21
N LYS A 76 -4.00 -9.27 -4.23
CA LYS A 76 -3.52 -9.59 -5.60
C LYS A 76 -2.54 -8.52 -6.11
N LYS A 77 -2.82 -7.24 -5.81
CA LYS A 77 -1.96 -6.14 -6.23
C LYS A 77 -0.61 -6.18 -5.50
N GLY A 78 -0.61 -6.50 -4.20
CA GLY A 78 0.62 -6.67 -3.43
C GLY A 78 1.50 -7.79 -3.98
N ILE A 79 0.92 -8.95 -4.34
CA ILE A 79 1.68 -10.05 -4.95
C ILE A 79 2.27 -9.64 -6.30
N HIS A 80 1.49 -8.95 -7.15
CA HIS A 80 1.98 -8.50 -8.45
C HIS A 80 3.16 -7.53 -8.33
N GLU A 81 3.09 -6.55 -7.43
CA GLU A 81 4.17 -5.59 -7.18
C GLU A 81 5.40 -6.26 -6.59
N TRP A 82 5.18 -7.21 -5.66
CA TRP A 82 6.26 -8.03 -5.11
C TRP A 82 7.00 -8.79 -6.23
N LEU A 83 6.27 -9.42 -7.18
CA LEU A 83 6.88 -10.11 -8.33
C LEU A 83 7.71 -9.17 -9.20
N LEU A 84 7.17 -8.00 -9.54
CA LEU A 84 7.89 -7.00 -10.35
C LEU A 84 9.19 -6.56 -9.68
N HIS A 85 9.15 -6.45 -8.35
CA HIS A 85 10.35 -6.10 -7.57
C HIS A 85 11.33 -7.27 -7.46
N ARG A 86 10.84 -8.48 -7.26
CA ARG A 86 11.67 -9.69 -7.09
C ARG A 86 12.42 -10.06 -8.37
N TYR A 87 11.81 -9.81 -9.52
CA TYR A 87 12.31 -10.19 -10.84
C TYR A 87 12.40 -8.98 -11.80
N PRO A 88 13.24 -7.97 -11.50
CA PRO A 88 13.28 -6.71 -12.26
C PRO A 88 13.82 -6.89 -13.69
N GLY A 89 14.52 -8.01 -13.98
CA GLY A 89 15.04 -8.35 -15.30
C GLY A 89 14.07 -9.12 -16.19
N GLU A 90 12.92 -9.52 -15.67
CA GLU A 90 11.93 -10.30 -16.41
C GLU A 90 10.86 -9.39 -17.02
N ASN A 91 10.43 -9.71 -18.24
CA ASN A 91 9.34 -9.00 -18.91
C ASN A 91 7.98 -9.50 -18.40
N LEU A 92 7.68 -9.23 -17.15
CA LEU A 92 6.40 -9.60 -16.55
C LEU A 92 5.26 -8.71 -17.08
N ALA A 93 4.12 -9.33 -17.36
CA ALA A 93 2.95 -8.63 -17.91
C ALA A 93 2.29 -7.75 -16.82
N GLY A 94 1.44 -6.81 -17.27
CA GLY A 94 0.72 -5.89 -16.37
C GLY A 94 -0.33 -6.59 -15.49
N TYR A 95 -0.84 -5.85 -14.51
CA TYR A 95 -1.75 -6.34 -13.48
C TYR A 95 -3.01 -7.05 -14.00
N ASN A 96 -3.56 -6.59 -15.12
CA ASN A 96 -4.74 -7.27 -15.73
C ASN A 96 -4.40 -8.70 -16.18
N ALA A 97 -3.23 -8.90 -16.80
CA ALA A 97 -2.77 -10.23 -17.18
C ALA A 97 -2.49 -11.09 -15.94
N PHE A 98 -1.93 -10.51 -14.89
CA PHE A 98 -1.71 -11.19 -13.61
C PHE A 98 -3.03 -11.67 -12.97
N THR A 99 -4.07 -10.83 -12.96
CA THR A 99 -5.37 -11.24 -12.41
C THR A 99 -6.03 -12.35 -13.22
N GLN A 100 -5.84 -12.35 -14.54
CA GLN A 100 -6.30 -13.45 -15.41
C GLN A 100 -5.51 -14.75 -15.16
N PHE A 101 -4.19 -14.63 -14.99
CA PHE A 101 -3.31 -15.75 -14.62
C PHE A 101 -3.75 -16.41 -13.30
N MET A 102 -3.97 -15.61 -12.24
CA MET A 102 -4.46 -16.13 -10.95
C MET A 102 -5.82 -16.85 -11.12
N ARG A 103 -6.74 -16.26 -11.88
CA ARG A 103 -8.06 -16.88 -12.13
C ARG A 103 -7.94 -18.18 -12.92
N LYS A 104 -7.10 -18.22 -13.97
CA LYS A 104 -6.85 -19.43 -14.80
C LYS A 104 -6.33 -20.58 -13.96
N ASN A 105 -5.45 -20.29 -12.99
CA ASN A 105 -4.81 -21.28 -12.13
C ASN A 105 -5.55 -21.54 -10.81
N GLY A 106 -6.76 -20.98 -10.62
CA GLY A 106 -7.56 -21.20 -9.40
C GLY A 106 -6.95 -20.59 -8.12
N ILE A 107 -6.00 -19.64 -8.26
CA ILE A 107 -5.34 -19.01 -7.12
C ILE A 107 -6.23 -17.89 -6.58
N ALA A 108 -6.76 -18.08 -5.37
CA ALA A 108 -7.57 -17.11 -4.67
C ALA A 108 -6.79 -16.48 -3.51
N VAL A 109 -6.95 -15.18 -3.31
CA VAL A 109 -6.55 -14.50 -2.06
C VAL A 109 -7.78 -14.36 -1.17
N GLY A 110 -7.59 -14.24 0.15
CA GLY A 110 -8.70 -14.14 1.11
C GLY A 110 -9.72 -13.08 0.69
N ALA A 111 -11.01 -13.37 0.89
CA ALA A 111 -12.10 -12.48 0.51
C ALA A 111 -12.05 -11.16 1.29
N SER A 112 -12.00 -10.03 0.59
CA SER A 112 -12.27 -8.72 1.17
C SER A 112 -13.79 -8.52 1.25
N VAL A 113 -14.29 -8.13 2.42
CA VAL A 113 -15.68 -7.66 2.55
C VAL A 113 -15.81 -6.37 1.74
N GLY A 114 -16.78 -6.32 0.83
CA GLY A 114 -17.01 -5.14 -0.01
C GLY A 114 -17.33 -3.91 0.85
N PRO A 115 -16.89 -2.70 0.45
CA PRO A 115 -17.16 -1.48 1.21
C PRO A 115 -18.63 -1.08 1.14
N GLU A 116 -19.18 -0.64 2.28
CA GLU A 116 -20.48 0.02 2.31
C GLU A 116 -20.42 1.37 1.57
N PRO A 117 -21.47 1.78 0.83
CA PRO A 117 -21.49 3.06 0.13
C PRO A 117 -21.55 4.23 1.13
N HIS A 118 -20.58 5.12 1.07
CA HIS A 118 -20.51 6.32 1.89
C HIS A 118 -20.54 7.59 1.03
N PRO A 119 -21.22 8.69 1.47
CA PRO A 119 -21.16 9.98 0.80
C PRO A 119 -19.70 10.49 0.77
N ARG A 120 -19.26 10.91 -0.39
CA ARG A 120 -17.89 11.41 -0.59
C ARG A 120 -17.86 12.91 -0.36
N PHE A 121 -16.96 13.36 0.51
CA PHE A 121 -16.69 14.78 0.71
C PHE A 121 -15.34 15.13 0.09
N GLU A 122 -15.36 16.04 -0.89
CA GLU A 122 -14.14 16.60 -1.43
C GLU A 122 -13.68 17.77 -0.57
N THR A 123 -12.38 17.92 -0.40
CA THR A 123 -11.78 19.03 0.36
C THR A 123 -10.96 19.91 -0.56
N PRO A 124 -10.99 21.24 -0.38
CA PRO A 124 -10.12 22.14 -1.11
C PRO A 124 -8.63 21.81 -0.92
N PRO A 125 -7.77 22.19 -1.89
CA PRO A 125 -6.32 22.02 -1.77
C PRO A 125 -5.78 22.66 -0.49
N GLY A 126 -4.83 22.00 0.17
CA GLY A 126 -4.15 22.47 1.38
C GLY A 126 -5.02 22.57 2.64
N LEU A 127 -6.31 22.21 2.56
CA LEU A 127 -7.20 22.33 3.72
C LEU A 127 -6.97 21.22 4.73
N GLN A 128 -7.00 19.96 4.31
CA GLN A 128 -7.11 18.84 5.25
C GLN A 128 -6.11 17.72 4.98
N LEU A 129 -5.53 17.21 6.05
CA LEU A 129 -4.82 15.95 6.09
C LEU A 129 -5.53 15.02 7.07
N GLN A 130 -5.76 13.78 6.68
CA GLN A 130 -6.25 12.72 7.56
C GLN A 130 -5.11 11.79 7.91
N PHE A 131 -5.04 11.33 9.17
CA PHE A 131 -4.03 10.37 9.58
C PHE A 131 -4.58 9.32 10.54
N ASP A 132 -3.92 8.17 10.51
CA ASP A 132 -4.26 7.02 11.34
C ASP A 132 -3.04 6.10 11.54
N TRP A 133 -3.15 5.13 12.44
CA TRP A 133 -2.16 4.09 12.62
C TRP A 133 -2.62 2.77 12.01
N LYS A 134 -1.76 2.15 11.21
CA LYS A 134 -1.84 0.71 10.99
C LYS A 134 -1.06 0.06 12.12
N GLU A 135 -1.81 -0.52 13.03
CA GLU A 135 -1.30 -1.03 14.29
C GLU A 135 -0.79 -2.47 14.17
N SER A 136 0.21 -2.80 14.98
CA SER A 136 0.69 -4.18 15.23
C SER A 136 0.93 -4.98 13.94
N VAL A 137 1.65 -4.37 12.99
CA VAL A 137 2.11 -5.08 11.81
C VAL A 137 3.18 -6.08 12.25
N ARG A 138 2.96 -7.36 11.96
CA ARG A 138 3.88 -8.45 12.28
C ARG A 138 4.37 -9.09 11.01
N MET A 139 5.67 -9.16 10.85
CA MET A 139 6.32 -9.78 9.70
C MET A 139 7.51 -10.61 10.19
N ALA A 140 7.73 -11.78 9.59
CA ALA A 140 8.94 -12.55 9.82
C ALA A 140 9.94 -12.28 8.68
N ASN A 141 11.23 -12.17 9.00
CA ASN A 141 12.30 -12.08 8.02
C ASN A 141 12.64 -13.44 7.40
N ARG A 142 13.68 -13.50 6.56
CA ARG A 142 14.16 -14.75 5.92
C ARG A 142 14.58 -15.81 6.93
N ASP A 143 15.08 -15.39 8.08
CA ASP A 143 15.56 -16.27 9.16
C ASP A 143 14.43 -16.67 10.13
N GLY A 144 13.20 -16.19 9.91
CA GLY A 144 12.05 -16.45 10.77
C GLY A 144 11.98 -15.57 12.01
N GLU A 145 12.84 -14.54 12.13
CA GLU A 145 12.78 -13.55 13.19
C GLU A 145 11.56 -12.65 13.02
N LEU A 146 10.82 -12.42 14.11
CA LEU A 146 9.59 -11.62 14.10
C LEU A 146 9.87 -10.15 14.35
N PHE A 147 9.39 -9.32 13.45
CA PHE A 147 9.39 -7.86 13.51
C PHE A 147 7.97 -7.37 13.78
N GLU A 148 7.80 -6.60 14.86
CA GLU A 148 6.53 -5.96 15.19
C GLU A 148 6.70 -4.45 15.20
N PHE A 149 5.85 -3.75 14.44
CA PHE A 149 5.90 -2.30 14.30
C PHE A 149 4.52 -1.74 13.95
N ASN A 150 4.44 -0.42 13.95
CA ASN A 150 3.26 0.32 13.53
C ASN A 150 3.62 1.21 12.34
N VAL A 151 2.65 1.54 11.50
CA VAL A 151 2.85 2.50 10.42
C VAL A 151 1.89 3.66 10.61
N PHE A 152 2.45 4.85 10.77
CA PHE A 152 1.70 6.09 10.68
C PHE A 152 1.36 6.35 9.22
N ALA A 153 0.08 6.49 8.92
CA ALA A 153 -0.43 6.75 7.59
C ALA A 153 -1.10 8.11 7.55
N ALA A 154 -0.61 9.00 6.71
CA ALA A 154 -1.21 10.30 6.47
C ALA A 154 -1.65 10.42 5.01
N THR A 155 -2.81 11.06 4.77
CA THR A 155 -3.39 11.25 3.44
C THR A 155 -3.93 12.66 3.30
N LEU A 156 -3.44 13.39 2.29
CA LEU A 156 -3.99 14.70 1.95
C LEU A 156 -5.42 14.61 1.43
N GLY A 157 -6.22 15.56 1.82
CA GLY A 157 -7.66 15.55 1.54
C GLY A 157 -8.02 15.81 0.09
N HIS A 158 -7.22 16.56 -0.65
CA HIS A 158 -7.44 16.90 -2.06
C HIS A 158 -6.69 15.95 -2.99
N SER A 159 -5.37 15.96 -2.99
CA SER A 159 -4.54 15.15 -3.89
C SER A 159 -4.59 13.65 -3.61
N ARG A 160 -5.01 13.25 -2.42
CA ARG A 160 -4.91 11.87 -1.94
C ARG A 160 -3.47 11.39 -1.75
N ARG A 161 -2.51 12.31 -1.69
CA ARG A 161 -1.12 11.96 -1.46
C ARG A 161 -0.96 11.26 -0.11
N HIS A 162 -0.31 10.10 -0.14
CA HIS A 162 -0.02 9.29 1.03
C HIS A 162 1.40 9.55 1.53
N ILE A 163 1.56 9.48 2.84
CA ILE A 163 2.84 9.45 3.54
C ILE A 163 2.78 8.32 4.57
N PHE A 164 3.74 7.42 4.52
CA PHE A 164 3.85 6.28 5.43
C PHE A 164 5.15 6.35 6.23
N ILE A 165 5.06 6.23 7.54
CA ILE A 165 6.22 6.31 8.43
C ILE A 165 6.15 5.15 9.42
N ARG A 166 7.19 4.32 9.47
CA ARG A 166 7.31 3.25 10.46
C ARG A 166 7.54 3.85 11.86
N SER A 167 6.96 3.22 12.86
CA SER A 167 7.19 3.54 14.27
C SER A 167 7.17 2.28 15.12
N GLY A 168 8.10 2.16 16.07
CA GLY A 168 8.11 1.04 17.03
C GLY A 168 6.92 1.09 17.97
N THR A 169 6.54 2.29 18.43
CA THR A 169 5.42 2.50 19.33
C THR A 169 4.45 3.57 18.82
N ARG A 170 3.35 3.80 19.54
CA ARG A 170 2.31 4.80 19.21
C ARG A 170 2.15 5.81 20.34
N THR A 171 3.25 6.17 20.97
CA THR A 171 3.24 7.20 22.03
C THR A 171 2.95 8.59 21.45
N THR A 172 2.66 9.54 22.29
CA THR A 172 2.52 10.94 21.87
C THR A 172 3.80 11.47 21.23
N ASP A 173 4.96 11.04 21.72
CA ASP A 173 6.25 11.43 21.15
C ASP A 173 6.47 10.88 19.75
N ASP A 174 6.06 9.61 19.52
CA ASP A 174 6.11 9.01 18.18
C ASP A 174 5.17 9.73 17.23
N LEU A 175 3.97 10.06 17.70
CA LEU A 175 3.01 10.83 16.92
C LEU A 175 3.57 12.20 16.50
N VAL A 176 4.16 12.95 17.45
CA VAL A 176 4.75 14.27 17.16
C VAL A 176 5.90 14.14 16.15
N ARG A 177 6.75 13.11 16.28
CA ARG A 177 7.81 12.83 15.28
C ARG A 177 7.25 12.52 13.89
N CYS A 178 6.21 11.69 13.82
CA CYS A 178 5.55 11.39 12.55
C CYS A 178 4.89 12.63 11.93
N MET A 179 4.27 13.49 12.74
CA MET A 179 3.72 14.75 12.28
C MET A 179 4.81 15.67 11.72
N TYR A 180 5.92 15.82 12.41
CA TYR A 180 7.06 16.63 11.96
C TYR A 180 7.62 16.10 10.64
N ALA A 181 7.92 14.80 10.56
CA ALA A 181 8.42 14.17 9.35
C ALA A 181 7.46 14.32 8.17
N THR A 182 6.14 14.28 8.44
CA THR A 182 5.12 14.53 7.42
C THR A 182 5.19 15.96 6.89
N ILE A 183 5.28 16.96 7.76
CA ILE A 183 5.43 18.37 7.38
C ILE A 183 6.69 18.58 6.55
N ALA A 184 7.82 18.00 6.98
CA ALA A 184 9.09 18.09 6.25
C ALA A 184 8.98 17.48 4.84
N ARG A 185 8.33 16.32 4.70
CA ARG A 185 8.14 15.63 3.40
C ARG A 185 7.12 16.33 2.49
N LEU A 186 6.12 17.01 3.03
CA LEU A 186 5.17 17.83 2.26
C LEU A 186 5.77 19.18 1.84
N GLY A 187 6.73 19.69 2.59
CA GLY A 187 7.28 21.03 2.40
C GLY A 187 6.31 22.15 2.79
N GLY A 188 5.29 21.84 3.59
CA GLY A 188 4.25 22.78 4.05
C GLY A 188 3.25 22.12 4.99
N VAL A 189 2.29 22.89 5.48
CA VAL A 189 1.36 22.49 6.52
C VAL A 189 -0.09 22.57 6.04
N PRO A 190 -0.84 21.46 5.96
CA PRO A 190 -2.29 21.48 5.80
C PRO A 190 -2.95 22.16 7.00
N ARG A 191 -4.00 22.96 6.76
CA ARG A 191 -4.66 23.76 7.81
C ARG A 191 -5.30 22.92 8.91
N GLU A 192 -5.81 21.76 8.56
CA GLU A 192 -6.53 20.86 9.46
C GLU A 192 -5.95 19.45 9.39
N TRP A 193 -5.66 18.88 10.56
CA TRP A 193 -5.25 17.49 10.68
C TRP A 193 -6.32 16.71 11.43
N VAL A 194 -6.90 15.72 10.79
CA VAL A 194 -8.08 14.99 11.26
C VAL A 194 -7.72 13.54 11.57
N THR A 195 -8.11 13.08 12.74
CA THR A 195 -7.92 11.68 13.16
C THR A 195 -9.03 11.25 14.13
N ASP A 196 -9.03 9.98 14.51
CA ASP A 196 -9.92 9.51 15.56
C ASP A 196 -9.38 9.78 16.98
N ASN A 197 -10.11 9.28 17.98
CA ASN A 197 -9.77 9.48 19.39
C ASN A 197 -8.69 8.48 19.85
N MET A 198 -7.50 8.57 19.28
CA MET A 198 -6.37 7.73 19.70
C MET A 198 -5.80 8.13 21.07
N SER A 199 -5.23 7.15 21.79
CA SER A 199 -4.67 7.35 23.13
C SER A 199 -3.51 8.34 23.18
N ALA A 200 -2.80 8.51 22.08
CA ALA A 200 -1.74 9.52 21.94
C ALA A 200 -2.24 10.97 22.01
N LEU A 201 -3.53 11.21 21.76
CA LEU A 201 -4.16 12.53 21.74
C LEU A 201 -5.14 12.76 22.88
N VAL A 202 -5.74 11.69 23.41
CA VAL A 202 -6.77 11.77 24.45
C VAL A 202 -6.50 10.75 25.54
N THR A 203 -6.45 11.23 26.77
CA THR A 203 -6.36 10.39 27.95
C THR A 203 -7.69 10.46 28.72
N VAL A 204 -8.10 9.37 29.36
CA VAL A 204 -9.28 9.33 30.23
C VAL A 204 -8.83 9.34 31.68
N LYS A 205 -9.19 10.39 32.41
CA LYS A 205 -8.89 10.52 33.84
C LYS A 205 -10.17 10.90 34.59
N GLY A 206 -10.56 10.07 35.56
CA GLY A 206 -11.80 10.30 36.32
C GLY A 206 -13.06 10.36 35.46
N GLY A 207 -13.16 9.55 34.40
CA GLY A 207 -14.30 9.54 33.46
C GLY A 207 -14.34 10.72 32.49
N ARG A 208 -13.40 11.66 32.58
CA ARG A 208 -13.29 12.82 31.68
C ARG A 208 -12.19 12.60 30.65
N ARG A 209 -12.48 12.97 29.39
CA ARG A 209 -11.49 12.99 28.32
C ARG A 209 -10.65 14.25 28.40
N LEU A 210 -9.35 14.08 28.52
CA LEU A 210 -8.36 15.16 28.59
C LEU A 210 -7.49 15.09 27.34
N LYS A 211 -7.27 16.24 26.70
CA LYS A 211 -6.33 16.37 25.58
C LYS A 211 -4.90 16.20 26.08
N VAL A 212 -4.09 15.45 25.34
CA VAL A 212 -2.65 15.33 25.62
C VAL A 212 -1.96 16.61 25.14
N GLN A 213 -1.62 17.48 26.06
CA GLN A 213 -1.18 18.86 25.81
C GLN A 213 -0.06 18.95 24.78
N ARG A 214 0.95 18.09 24.86
CA ARG A 214 2.13 18.08 23.99
C ARG A 214 1.78 18.00 22.47
N ALA A 215 0.86 17.16 22.08
CA ALA A 215 0.46 17.04 20.67
C ALA A 215 -0.25 18.29 20.15
N TYR A 216 -1.06 18.93 21.01
CA TYR A 216 -1.75 20.18 20.68
C TYR A 216 -0.82 21.39 20.69
N GLU A 217 0.20 21.42 21.54
CA GLU A 217 1.27 22.43 21.54
C GLU A 217 2.07 22.36 20.25
N PHE A 218 2.43 21.14 19.82
CA PHE A 218 3.08 20.93 18.54
C PHE A 218 2.21 21.42 17.38
N ALA A 219 0.94 21.04 17.36
CA ALA A 219 0.00 21.49 16.31
C ALA A 219 -0.10 23.03 16.23
N LYS A 220 -0.17 23.68 17.40
CA LYS A 220 -0.17 25.14 17.51
C LYS A 220 1.13 25.77 17.01
N ALA A 221 2.27 25.20 17.37
CA ALA A 221 3.58 25.68 16.93
C ALA A 221 3.76 25.49 15.40
N ALA A 222 3.25 24.39 14.86
CA ALA A 222 3.28 24.09 13.43
C ALA A 222 2.24 24.89 12.61
N GLY A 223 1.26 25.51 13.27
CA GLY A 223 0.25 26.36 12.63
C GLY A 223 -0.96 25.62 12.03
N PHE A 224 -1.28 24.42 12.52
CA PHE A 224 -2.46 23.67 12.08
C PHE A 224 -3.45 23.38 13.21
N GLU A 225 -4.69 23.14 12.85
CA GLU A 225 -5.73 22.73 13.80
C GLU A 225 -5.82 21.18 13.85
N LEU A 226 -5.65 20.63 15.05
CA LEU A 226 -5.80 19.20 15.29
C LEU A 226 -7.24 18.88 15.67
N LYS A 227 -7.95 18.19 14.76
CA LYS A 227 -9.36 17.84 14.90
C LYS A 227 -9.54 16.34 15.17
N LEU A 228 -10.37 16.03 16.15
CA LEU A 228 -10.80 14.67 16.42
C LEU A 228 -12.15 14.39 15.76
N CYS A 229 -12.25 13.27 15.07
CA CYS A 229 -13.53 12.81 14.53
C CYS A 229 -14.54 12.61 15.65
N ARG A 230 -15.80 12.93 15.36
CA ARG A 230 -16.90 12.59 16.28
C ARG A 230 -17.00 11.06 16.37
N PRO A 231 -17.22 10.50 17.58
CA PRO A 231 -17.46 9.08 17.74
C PRO A 231 -18.61 8.63 16.82
N ARG A 232 -18.44 7.49 16.14
CA ARG A 232 -19.44 6.90 15.22
C ARG A 232 -19.76 7.73 13.97
N SER A 233 -18.83 8.53 13.46
CA SER A 233 -18.97 9.22 12.17
C SER A 233 -17.98 8.62 11.15
N PRO A 234 -18.30 7.48 10.52
CA PRO A 234 -17.39 6.80 9.57
C PRO A 234 -17.10 7.66 8.34
N GLN A 235 -17.98 8.59 8.01
CA GLN A 235 -17.87 9.49 6.83
C GLN A 235 -16.62 10.38 6.84
N THR A 236 -16.06 10.70 8.01
CA THR A 236 -14.89 11.57 8.14
C THR A 236 -13.56 10.86 7.86
N LYS A 237 -13.54 9.52 7.86
CA LYS A 237 -12.30 8.70 7.82
C LYS A 237 -12.03 8.00 6.47
N GLY A 238 -12.95 8.09 5.51
CA GLY A 238 -12.89 7.31 4.27
C GLY A 238 -11.62 7.52 3.42
N LYS A 239 -10.91 8.65 3.59
CA LYS A 239 -9.69 8.95 2.83
C LYS A 239 -8.47 8.18 3.38
N VAL A 240 -8.35 8.05 4.70
CA VAL A 240 -7.29 7.30 5.36
C VAL A 240 -7.53 5.78 5.30
N GLU A 241 -8.78 5.34 5.26
CA GLU A 241 -9.08 3.91 5.08
C GLU A 241 -8.53 3.37 3.76
N SER A 242 -8.46 4.20 2.71
CA SER A 242 -7.82 3.82 1.45
C SER A 242 -6.32 3.57 1.62
N SER A 243 -5.62 4.27 2.51
CA SER A 243 -4.19 4.07 2.78
C SER A 243 -3.91 2.71 3.42
N ASN A 244 -4.81 2.20 4.24
CA ASN A 244 -4.69 0.86 4.82
C ASN A 244 -4.73 -0.25 3.76
N ARG A 245 -5.40 -0.01 2.61
CA ARG A 245 -5.39 -0.93 1.47
C ARG A 245 -4.00 -1.02 0.83
N PHE A 246 -3.29 0.10 0.70
CA PHE A 246 -1.91 0.11 0.22
C PHE A 246 -0.98 -0.59 1.21
N LEU A 247 -1.08 -0.27 2.49
CA LEU A 247 -0.26 -0.89 3.52
C LEU A 247 -0.53 -2.41 3.70
N SER A 248 -1.66 -2.94 3.25
CA SER A 248 -1.87 -4.39 3.22
C SER A 248 -0.93 -5.12 2.25
N ARG A 249 -0.29 -4.39 1.31
CA ARG A 249 0.74 -4.93 0.40
C ARG A 249 1.99 -5.39 1.15
N LEU A 250 2.25 -4.87 2.37
CA LEU A 250 3.33 -5.34 3.24
C LEU A 250 3.29 -6.86 3.43
N ALA A 251 2.10 -7.45 3.53
CA ALA A 251 1.94 -8.89 3.72
C ALA A 251 2.57 -9.74 2.60
N ALA A 252 2.75 -9.19 1.39
CA ALA A 252 3.39 -9.89 0.28
C ALA A 252 4.91 -10.06 0.47
N TYR A 253 5.52 -9.23 1.31
CA TYR A 253 6.96 -9.24 1.59
C TYR A 253 7.34 -10.12 2.79
N GLN A 254 6.40 -10.87 3.35
CA GLN A 254 6.65 -11.83 4.41
C GLN A 254 7.72 -12.84 3.99
N GLY A 255 8.80 -12.95 4.77
CA GLY A 255 9.93 -13.83 4.50
C GLY A 255 10.93 -13.33 3.44
N ASP A 256 10.82 -12.08 2.98
CA ASP A 256 11.64 -11.54 1.88
C ASP A 256 12.47 -10.31 2.26
N PHE A 257 12.71 -10.10 3.53
CA PHE A 257 13.54 -9.02 4.05
C PHE A 257 14.50 -9.54 5.13
N ASP A 258 15.53 -8.77 5.47
CA ASP A 258 16.52 -9.16 6.47
C ASP A 258 16.40 -8.34 7.76
N GLY A 259 16.11 -7.04 7.68
CA GLY A 259 16.08 -6.15 8.84
C GLY A 259 15.19 -4.92 8.70
N TRP A 260 15.38 -3.99 9.63
CA TRP A 260 14.59 -2.76 9.69
C TRP A 260 14.76 -1.85 8.49
N ASP A 261 15.96 -1.78 7.92
CA ASP A 261 16.24 -0.94 6.76
C ASP A 261 15.46 -1.43 5.53
N ASP A 262 15.37 -2.75 5.33
CA ASP A 262 14.56 -3.34 4.25
C ASP A 262 13.07 -3.04 4.44
N ILE A 263 12.58 -3.11 5.69
CA ILE A 263 11.17 -2.76 6.00
C ILE A 263 10.91 -1.30 5.64
N ASP A 264 11.82 -0.39 5.96
CA ASP A 264 11.68 1.03 5.62
C ASP A 264 11.71 1.25 4.10
N GLU A 265 12.56 0.54 3.36
CA GLU A 265 12.56 0.56 1.89
C GLU A 265 11.27 -0.01 1.28
N ILE A 266 10.73 -1.09 1.84
CA ILE A 266 9.45 -1.67 1.40
C ILE A 266 8.31 -0.67 1.63
N ILE A 267 8.27 -0.01 2.78
CA ILE A 267 7.27 1.02 3.09
C ILE A 267 7.38 2.20 2.12
N ALA A 268 8.59 2.68 1.85
CA ALA A 268 8.84 3.76 0.90
C ALA A 268 8.37 3.37 -0.52
N ARG A 269 8.66 2.16 -0.97
CA ARG A 269 8.22 1.64 -2.27
C ARG A 269 6.69 1.55 -2.36
N ILE A 270 6.01 1.09 -1.31
CA ILE A 270 4.55 1.04 -1.26
C ILE A 270 3.96 2.46 -1.30
N GLU A 271 4.60 3.42 -0.64
CA GLU A 271 4.22 4.83 -0.68
C GLU A 271 4.35 5.40 -2.09
N ASP A 272 5.50 5.18 -2.75
CA ASP A 272 5.74 5.66 -4.12
C ASP A 272 4.74 5.07 -5.11
N ALA A 273 4.47 3.77 -5.01
CA ALA A 273 3.45 3.11 -5.82
C ALA A 273 2.06 3.71 -5.58
N SER A 274 1.69 3.94 -4.31
CA SER A 274 0.39 4.52 -3.95
C SER A 274 0.20 5.95 -4.47
N ASN A 275 1.30 6.71 -4.60
CA ASN A 275 1.30 8.08 -5.07
C ASN A 275 1.43 8.19 -6.60
N SER A 276 1.88 7.14 -7.28
CA SER A 276 2.05 7.09 -8.73
C SER A 276 0.88 6.42 -9.45
N GLU A 277 0.10 5.59 -8.77
CA GLU A 277 -1.09 4.96 -9.34
C GLU A 277 -2.25 5.96 -9.44
N PRO A 278 -3.02 5.95 -10.57
CA PRO A 278 -4.25 6.75 -10.65
C PRO A 278 -5.21 6.37 -9.52
N ASN A 279 -5.66 7.38 -8.77
CA ASN A 279 -6.64 7.17 -7.72
C ASN A 279 -8.04 6.99 -8.34
N GLU A 280 -8.79 5.97 -7.90
CA GLU A 280 -10.13 5.65 -8.42
C GLU A 280 -11.14 6.81 -8.31
N THR A 281 -10.93 7.73 -7.35
CA THR A 281 -11.84 8.86 -7.12
C THR A 281 -11.52 10.05 -8.02
N THR A 282 -10.22 10.38 -8.13
CA THR A 282 -9.77 11.58 -8.87
C THR A 282 -9.41 11.29 -10.32
N GLY A 283 -9.20 10.02 -10.67
CA GLY A 283 -8.74 9.59 -11.99
C GLY A 283 -7.28 9.93 -12.31
N LEU A 284 -6.59 10.63 -11.40
CA LEU A 284 -5.21 11.09 -11.55
C LEU A 284 -4.31 10.51 -10.45
N PRO A 285 -3.00 10.37 -10.70
CA PRO A 285 -2.04 10.02 -9.66
C PRO A 285 -2.00 11.09 -8.57
N PRO A 286 -1.93 10.70 -7.27
CA PRO A 286 -1.78 11.64 -6.17
C PRO A 286 -0.59 12.59 -6.30
N SER A 287 0.54 12.12 -6.86
CA SER A 287 1.72 12.94 -7.13
C SER A 287 1.44 14.08 -8.11
N ALA A 288 0.60 13.87 -9.13
CA ALA A 288 0.24 14.91 -10.09
C ALA A 288 -0.65 15.98 -9.44
N LEU A 289 -1.68 15.56 -8.71
CA LEU A 289 -2.57 16.49 -8.00
C LEU A 289 -1.85 17.23 -6.86
N PHE A 290 -0.82 16.64 -6.28
CA PHE A 290 -0.04 17.28 -5.22
C PHE A 290 0.72 18.51 -5.73
N MET A 291 1.08 18.56 -7.00
CA MET A 291 1.74 19.75 -7.57
C MET A 291 0.84 21.00 -7.44
N GLU A 292 -0.47 20.84 -7.58
CA GLU A 292 -1.45 21.91 -7.37
C GLU A 292 -1.69 22.18 -5.87
N GLU A 293 -1.79 21.11 -5.06
CA GLU A 293 -2.07 21.23 -3.63
C GLU A 293 -0.91 21.82 -2.85
N LYS A 294 0.34 21.61 -3.30
CA LYS A 294 1.55 22.08 -2.64
C LYS A 294 1.56 23.59 -2.42
N ASP A 295 1.10 24.35 -3.40
CA ASP A 295 1.08 25.81 -3.32
C ASP A 295 0.01 26.35 -2.38
N ALA A 296 -0.98 25.52 -2.02
CA ALA A 296 -2.04 25.87 -1.08
C ALA A 296 -1.71 25.51 0.39
N LEU A 297 -0.60 24.81 0.62
CA LEU A 297 -0.12 24.50 1.97
C LEU A 297 0.36 25.77 2.66
N LEU A 298 0.13 25.86 3.96
CA LEU A 298 0.71 26.93 4.76
C LEU A 298 2.22 26.78 4.86
N PRO A 299 2.99 27.87 4.90
CA PRO A 299 4.40 27.79 5.21
C PRO A 299 4.60 27.17 6.60
N VAL A 300 5.68 26.43 6.75
CA VAL A 300 6.07 25.91 8.07
C VAL A 300 6.27 27.09 9.01
N GLY A 301 5.60 27.07 10.15
CA GLY A 301 5.71 28.14 11.14
C GLY A 301 7.12 28.24 11.73
N ASN A 302 7.25 28.68 12.96
CA ASN A 302 8.55 28.80 13.62
C ASN A 302 9.21 27.41 13.79
N LEU A 303 10.18 27.08 12.92
CA LEU A 303 10.93 25.81 12.97
C LEU A 303 11.57 25.57 14.34
N ARG A 304 12.11 26.62 14.96
CA ARG A 304 12.71 26.52 16.28
C ARG A 304 11.69 26.14 17.34
N ALA A 305 10.49 26.71 17.30
CA ALA A 305 9.40 26.34 18.20
C ALA A 305 8.93 24.90 17.95
N LEU A 306 8.98 24.43 16.70
CA LEU A 306 8.71 23.02 16.36
C LEU A 306 9.77 22.07 16.92
N GLU A 307 11.02 22.43 16.80
CA GLU A 307 12.14 21.68 17.38
C GLU A 307 12.05 21.65 18.92
N GLU A 308 11.73 22.78 19.54
CA GLU A 308 11.50 22.86 20.98
C GLU A 308 10.26 22.07 21.42
N ALA A 309 9.18 22.05 20.62
CA ALA A 309 7.98 21.25 20.90
C ALA A 309 8.21 19.75 20.69
N MET A 310 9.09 19.38 19.76
CA MET A 310 9.56 18.00 19.65
C MET A 310 10.47 17.62 20.81
N GLY A 311 11.24 18.58 21.30
CA GLY A 311 12.12 18.58 22.48
C GLY A 311 12.89 17.28 22.71
N ASP A 312 14.12 17.35 23.15
CA ASP A 312 14.79 16.20 23.70
C ASP A 312 13.91 15.59 24.79
N VAL A 313 13.23 14.48 24.51
CA VAL A 313 12.45 13.79 25.52
C VAL A 313 13.43 13.14 26.48
N VAL A 314 13.86 13.93 27.44
CA VAL A 314 14.62 13.40 28.55
C VAL A 314 13.71 12.48 29.37
N ARG A 315 13.73 11.20 29.05
CA ARG A 315 13.07 10.20 29.89
C ARG A 315 14.02 9.78 31.01
N VAL A 316 13.57 9.96 32.22
CA VAL A 316 14.25 9.37 33.37
C VAL A 316 13.74 7.94 33.52
N ALA A 317 14.53 6.97 33.10
CA ALA A 317 14.22 5.55 33.32
C ALA A 317 15.07 5.05 34.50
N ARG A 318 14.47 4.30 35.43
CA ARG A 318 15.25 3.58 36.44
C ARG A 318 15.78 2.30 35.80
N VAL A 319 17.10 2.11 35.79
CA VAL A 319 17.71 0.94 35.15
C VAL A 319 17.31 -0.34 35.92
N PRO A 320 16.58 -1.29 35.28
CA PRO A 320 16.20 -2.55 35.90
C PRO A 320 17.41 -3.48 36.07
N ALA A 321 17.22 -4.56 36.82
CA ALA A 321 18.24 -5.58 36.99
C ALA A 321 18.64 -6.29 35.69
N THR A 322 17.76 -6.27 34.67
CA THR A 322 18.04 -6.79 33.33
C THR A 322 19.04 -5.96 32.53
N MET A 323 19.43 -4.78 33.03
CA MET A 323 20.32 -3.82 32.36
C MET A 323 19.83 -3.35 31.00
N LEU A 324 18.56 -3.54 30.69
CA LEU A 324 17.93 -3.11 29.43
C LEU A 324 16.99 -1.93 29.69
N VAL A 325 17.24 -0.82 29.05
CA VAL A 325 16.33 0.34 29.01
C VAL A 325 15.77 0.48 27.64
N SER A 326 14.46 0.64 27.53
CA SER A 326 13.82 0.83 26.21
C SER A 326 13.87 2.31 25.82
N ALA A 327 14.52 2.58 24.69
CA ALA A 327 14.46 3.86 24.00
C ALA A 327 13.76 3.65 22.65
N HIS A 328 12.63 4.33 22.40
CA HIS A 328 11.82 4.20 21.18
C HIS A 328 11.29 2.78 20.85
N GLY A 329 11.08 1.96 21.88
CA GLY A 329 10.69 0.56 21.69
C GLY A 329 11.87 -0.39 21.53
N GLU A 330 13.09 0.11 21.34
CA GLU A 330 14.31 -0.68 21.19
C GLU A 330 14.99 -0.90 22.56
N PRO A 331 15.36 -2.13 22.93
CA PRO A 331 16.11 -2.40 24.15
C PRO A 331 17.57 -1.99 23.98
N MET A 332 18.00 -1.03 24.80
CA MET A 332 19.40 -0.59 24.85
C MET A 332 20.09 -1.17 26.11
N SER A 333 21.26 -1.76 25.92
CA SER A 333 22.08 -2.27 27.04
C SER A 333 22.76 -1.13 27.80
N VAL A 334 22.69 -1.16 29.13
CA VAL A 334 23.27 -0.17 30.02
C VAL A 334 24.28 -0.84 30.97
N PRO A 335 25.42 -0.19 31.30
CA PRO A 335 26.42 -0.78 32.18
C PRO A 335 25.84 -1.20 33.53
N ARG A 336 26.31 -2.35 34.10
CA ARG A 336 25.85 -2.92 35.38
C ARG A 336 25.88 -1.93 36.51
N ARG A 337 26.85 -0.98 36.56
CA ARG A 337 26.99 0.06 37.61
C ARG A 337 25.81 1.03 37.66
N CYS A 338 24.92 1.01 36.64
CA CYS A 338 23.76 1.90 36.52
C CYS A 338 22.46 1.27 37.05
N ILE A 339 22.47 -0.02 37.44
CA ILE A 339 21.29 -0.70 38.02
C ILE A 339 20.75 0.08 39.22
N GLY A 340 19.43 0.32 39.23
CA GLY A 340 18.72 1.03 40.28
C GLY A 340 18.90 2.56 40.26
N ARG A 341 19.76 3.10 39.39
CA ARG A 341 19.97 4.54 39.24
C ARG A 341 19.03 5.13 38.20
N PRO A 342 18.65 6.41 38.30
CA PRO A 342 17.99 7.13 37.25
C PRO A 342 18.95 7.28 36.05
N TRP A 343 18.49 6.93 34.88
CA TRP A 343 19.22 7.07 33.60
C TRP A 343 18.50 8.06 32.72
N LEU A 344 19.22 9.05 32.23
CA LEU A 344 18.70 10.04 31.29
C LEU A 344 18.81 9.49 29.87
N LEU A 345 17.68 9.22 29.24
CA LEU A 345 17.60 8.86 27.83
C LEU A 345 17.38 10.13 27.02
N TYR A 346 18.40 10.56 26.30
CA TYR A 346 18.30 11.63 25.32
C TYR A 346 17.92 11.01 23.98
N THR A 347 16.80 11.45 23.44
CA THR A 347 16.40 11.10 22.08
C THR A 347 16.64 12.31 21.21
N SER A 348 17.85 12.44 20.70
CA SER A 348 18.12 13.41 19.64
C SER A 348 17.51 12.90 18.33
N PRO A 349 16.75 13.71 17.58
CA PRO A 349 16.41 13.37 16.23
C PRO A 349 17.71 13.26 15.45
N SER A 350 18.07 12.04 15.03
CA SER A 350 19.23 11.84 14.16
C SER A 350 18.94 12.53 12.83
N PRO A 351 19.76 13.46 12.37
CA PRO A 351 19.65 13.98 11.02
C PRO A 351 20.14 12.89 10.06
N ARG A 352 19.22 12.24 9.40
CA ARG A 352 19.45 11.48 8.16
C ARG A 352 18.38 11.78 7.13
#